data_93595df43a037e94354239fa19b81863
#
_entry.id   93595df43a037e94354239fa19b81863
#
_cell.length_a   1.000
_cell.length_b   1.000
_cell.length_c   1.000
_cell.angle_alpha   90.00
_cell.angle_beta   90.00
_cell.angle_gamma   90.00
#
_symmetry.space_group_name_H-M   'P 1'
#
loop_
_entity.id
_entity.type
_entity.pdbx_description
1 polymer ?
#
loop_
_entity_poly.entity_id
_entity_poly.type
_entity_poly.pdbx_seq_one_letter_code
_entity_poly.pdbx_strand_id
1 'polypeptide(L)'
;MNDQVWLTLAKKINELLKRPDIDGIVITHGTDTMEETAYFLNLTVKSNKPVVLVGAMRPSTALSADGPLNLYNAVVTAAAKESKDKGVLVAMNGLILGAQSTVKMNTVDVQTFQAPNSGALGYVLNGKVFYNQVTLKKHTTQSVFDVTHLNALPKVGIVYSYSNIEADMVTPMLNNGYKGIIHAGVGNGNIHQNIFPVLTDARQKGILVVRSSRVPTGPTLSLIHI
;
A
#
# COMPACT_ATOMS: atom_id res chain seq x y z
N MET A 1 -3.77 12.76 2.65
CA MET A 1 -2.80 12.02 3.49
C MET A 1 -1.43 12.65 3.37
N ASN A 2 -0.58 12.51 4.39
CA ASN A 2 0.82 12.94 4.40
C ASN A 2 1.58 12.12 5.47
N ASP A 3 2.91 12.28 5.50
CA ASP A 3 3.81 11.53 6.39
C ASP A 3 3.44 11.66 7.88
N GLN A 4 3.06 12.87 8.31
CA GLN A 4 2.70 13.13 9.70
C GLN A 4 1.43 12.36 10.10
N VAL A 5 0.45 12.30 9.21
CA VAL A 5 -0.79 11.52 9.44
C VAL A 5 -0.46 10.03 9.50
N TRP A 6 0.37 9.52 8.61
CA TRP A 6 0.76 8.10 8.62
C TRP A 6 1.53 7.72 9.88
N LEU A 7 2.49 8.54 10.31
CA LEU A 7 3.26 8.29 11.54
C LEU A 7 2.35 8.32 12.78
N THR A 8 1.45 9.30 12.86
CA THR A 8 0.51 9.43 13.97
C THR A 8 -0.44 8.23 14.01
N LEU A 9 -0.97 7.84 12.85
CA LEU A 9 -1.88 6.70 12.72
C LEU A 9 -1.21 5.39 13.14
N ALA A 10 -0.01 5.10 12.63
CA ALA A 10 0.73 3.89 12.98
C ALA A 10 1.06 3.80 14.47
N LYS A 11 1.50 4.91 15.07
CA LYS A 11 1.77 4.98 16.53
C LYS A 11 0.49 4.73 17.33
N LYS A 12 -0.63 5.36 16.94
CA LYS A 12 -1.91 5.20 17.64
C LYS A 12 -2.46 3.79 17.53
N ILE A 13 -2.37 3.16 16.34
CA ILE A 13 -2.76 1.77 16.14
C ILE A 13 -1.92 0.84 17.01
N ASN A 14 -0.60 1.02 17.02
CA ASN A 14 0.29 0.20 17.84
C ASN A 14 0.04 0.36 19.34
N GLU A 15 -0.35 1.56 19.80
CA GLU A 15 -0.77 1.80 21.18
C GLU A 15 -2.08 1.06 21.52
N LEU A 16 -3.11 1.23 20.68
CA LEU A 16 -4.44 0.66 20.88
C LEU A 16 -4.42 -0.86 20.87
N LEU A 17 -3.70 -1.47 19.95
CA LEU A 17 -3.67 -2.93 19.79
C LEU A 17 -2.92 -3.66 20.92
N LYS A 18 -2.17 -2.94 21.79
CA LYS A 18 -1.63 -3.51 23.03
C LYS A 18 -2.71 -3.78 24.07
N ARG A 19 -3.84 -3.12 23.99
CA ARG A 19 -4.95 -3.27 24.93
C ARG A 19 -5.64 -4.60 24.74
N PRO A 20 -5.94 -5.35 25.82
CA PRO A 20 -6.61 -6.65 25.73
C PRO A 20 -8.09 -6.55 25.34
N ASP A 21 -8.73 -5.39 25.57
CA ASP A 21 -10.14 -5.12 25.28
C ASP A 21 -10.38 -4.65 23.81
N ILE A 22 -9.36 -4.57 23.00
CA ILE A 22 -9.46 -4.25 21.57
C ILE A 22 -9.07 -5.47 20.75
N ASP A 23 -10.00 -6.01 19.98
CA ASP A 23 -9.80 -7.19 19.13
C ASP A 23 -9.31 -6.86 17.72
N GLY A 24 -9.60 -5.67 17.20
CA GLY A 24 -9.21 -5.21 15.88
C GLY A 24 -9.52 -3.73 15.68
N ILE A 25 -9.10 -3.17 14.56
CA ILE A 25 -9.31 -1.76 14.21
C ILE A 25 -9.86 -1.67 12.80
N VAL A 26 -10.88 -0.83 12.61
CA VAL A 26 -11.38 -0.42 11.30
C VAL A 26 -11.01 1.05 11.06
N ILE A 27 -10.52 1.36 9.87
CA ILE A 27 -10.10 2.69 9.45
C ILE A 27 -10.93 3.10 8.22
N THR A 28 -11.78 4.09 8.37
CA THR A 28 -12.46 4.71 7.23
C THR A 28 -11.47 5.63 6.50
N HIS A 29 -11.36 5.49 5.19
CA HIS A 29 -10.34 6.18 4.40
C HIS A 29 -10.86 6.54 3.01
N GLY A 30 -10.41 7.67 2.46
CA GLY A 30 -10.63 8.02 1.07
C GLY A 30 -9.92 7.03 0.14
N THR A 31 -10.54 6.73 -1.00
CA THR A 31 -10.07 5.63 -1.88
C THR A 31 -8.78 5.94 -2.64
N ASP A 32 -8.43 7.22 -2.86
CA ASP A 32 -7.33 7.59 -3.77
C ASP A 32 -5.94 7.16 -3.30
N THR A 33 -5.71 7.17 -1.99
CA THR A 33 -4.42 6.80 -1.37
C THR A 33 -4.57 5.69 -0.33
N MET A 34 -5.69 4.95 -0.36
CA MET A 34 -5.94 3.87 0.58
C MET A 34 -4.90 2.77 0.49
N GLU A 35 -4.49 2.39 -0.70
CA GLU A 35 -3.47 1.35 -0.94
C GLU A 35 -2.13 1.72 -0.33
N GLU A 36 -1.74 3.01 -0.41
CA GLU A 36 -0.49 3.50 0.19
C GLU A 36 -0.55 3.42 1.72
N THR A 37 -1.64 3.92 2.32
CA THR A 37 -1.86 3.85 3.77
C THR A 37 -1.92 2.40 4.26
N ALA A 38 -2.62 1.54 3.53
CA ALA A 38 -2.71 0.12 3.87
C ALA A 38 -1.33 -0.56 3.86
N TYR A 39 -0.52 -0.32 2.84
CA TYR A 39 0.81 -0.91 2.75
C TYR A 39 1.78 -0.34 3.79
N PHE A 40 1.74 0.97 4.03
CA PHE A 40 2.52 1.59 5.11
C PHE A 40 2.21 0.96 6.48
N LEU A 41 0.94 0.80 6.81
CA LEU A 41 0.52 0.15 8.05
C LEU A 41 0.90 -1.33 8.08
N ASN A 42 0.81 -2.03 6.96
CA ASN A 42 1.22 -3.43 6.84
C ASN A 42 2.69 -3.65 7.19
N LEU A 43 3.54 -2.65 6.97
CA LEU A 43 4.95 -2.68 7.32
C LEU A 43 5.25 -2.18 8.74
N THR A 44 4.40 -1.35 9.35
CA THR A 44 4.71 -0.61 10.57
C THR A 44 3.88 -0.97 11.79
N VAL A 45 2.74 -1.65 11.61
CA VAL A 45 1.94 -2.20 12.72
C VAL A 45 2.66 -3.39 13.34
N LYS A 46 2.70 -3.43 14.69
CA LYS A 46 3.39 -4.48 15.48
C LYS A 46 2.39 -5.34 16.26
N SER A 47 1.35 -5.79 15.61
CA SER A 47 0.30 -6.64 16.18
C SER A 47 -0.18 -7.67 15.17
N ASN A 48 -0.64 -8.81 15.66
CA ASN A 48 -1.33 -9.82 14.87
C ASN A 48 -2.87 -9.63 14.84
N LYS A 49 -3.39 -8.64 15.58
CA LYS A 49 -4.80 -8.29 15.56
C LYS A 49 -5.18 -7.63 14.23
N PRO A 50 -6.40 -7.84 13.72
CA PRO A 50 -6.80 -7.29 12.44
C PRO A 50 -6.80 -5.76 12.40
N VAL A 51 -6.27 -5.20 11.33
CA VAL A 51 -6.42 -3.79 10.95
C VAL A 51 -6.99 -3.75 9.55
N VAL A 52 -8.17 -3.14 9.40
CA VAL A 52 -8.94 -3.18 8.15
C VAL A 52 -9.24 -1.77 7.68
N LEU A 53 -8.78 -1.41 6.49
CA LEU A 53 -9.14 -0.17 5.83
C LEU A 53 -10.41 -0.36 4.99
N VAL A 54 -11.21 0.68 4.91
CA VAL A 54 -12.47 0.68 4.17
C VAL A 54 -12.79 2.07 3.64
N GLY A 55 -13.45 2.14 2.50
CA GLY A 55 -13.92 3.37 1.89
C GLY A 55 -15.21 3.15 1.09
N ALA A 56 -15.54 4.15 0.27
CA ALA A 56 -16.66 4.10 -0.65
C ALA A 56 -16.30 4.79 -1.95
N MET A 57 -16.79 4.26 -3.07
CA MET A 57 -16.62 4.86 -4.38
C MET A 57 -17.80 5.78 -4.74
N ARG A 58 -18.96 5.55 -4.13
CA ARG A 58 -20.16 6.35 -4.33
C ARG A 58 -20.44 7.24 -3.12
N PRO A 59 -20.90 8.47 -3.30
CA PRO A 59 -21.35 9.30 -2.20
C PRO A 59 -22.55 8.65 -1.49
N SER A 60 -22.72 8.94 -0.20
CA SER A 60 -23.80 8.35 0.63
C SER A 60 -25.20 8.63 0.13
N THR A 61 -25.39 9.67 -0.69
CA THR A 61 -26.64 10.07 -1.30
C THR A 61 -26.93 9.41 -2.66
N ALA A 62 -25.97 8.66 -3.20
CA ALA A 62 -26.13 7.98 -4.49
C ALA A 62 -27.05 6.77 -4.37
N LEU A 63 -27.74 6.44 -5.47
CA LEU A 63 -28.41 5.15 -5.60
C LEU A 63 -27.37 4.03 -5.48
N SER A 64 -27.71 3.02 -4.67
CA SER A 64 -26.78 1.91 -4.38
C SER A 64 -25.43 2.37 -3.83
N ALA A 65 -25.41 3.33 -2.90
CA ALA A 65 -24.20 3.74 -2.19
C ALA A 65 -23.53 2.52 -1.55
N ASP A 66 -22.23 2.34 -1.83
CA ASP A 66 -21.47 1.17 -1.40
C ASP A 66 -20.91 1.27 0.02
N GLY A 67 -20.81 2.50 0.56
CA GLY A 67 -20.19 2.76 1.87
C GLY A 67 -20.77 1.99 3.04
N PRO A 68 -22.09 1.94 3.24
CA PRO A 68 -22.71 1.25 4.37
C PRO A 68 -22.35 -0.25 4.42
N LEU A 69 -22.47 -0.95 3.29
CA LEU A 69 -22.13 -2.36 3.22
C LEU A 69 -20.62 -2.61 3.34
N ASN A 70 -19.79 -1.76 2.73
CA ASN A 70 -18.34 -1.85 2.88
C ASN A 70 -17.93 -1.69 4.36
N LEU A 71 -18.50 -0.71 5.07
CA LEU A 71 -18.21 -0.49 6.49
C LEU A 71 -18.64 -1.68 7.34
N TYR A 72 -19.86 -2.21 7.11
CA TYR A 72 -20.33 -3.42 7.79
C TYR A 72 -19.35 -4.59 7.57
N ASN A 73 -18.97 -4.85 6.33
CA ASN A 73 -18.06 -5.94 5.99
C ASN A 73 -16.65 -5.73 6.61
N ALA A 74 -16.19 -4.49 6.71
CA ALA A 74 -14.93 -4.18 7.39
C ALA A 74 -14.98 -4.48 8.88
N VAL A 75 -16.08 -4.16 9.56
CA VAL A 75 -16.28 -4.48 10.97
C VAL A 75 -16.36 -6.00 11.17
N VAL A 76 -17.12 -6.70 10.34
CA VAL A 76 -17.18 -8.18 10.35
C VAL A 76 -15.78 -8.78 10.17
N THR A 77 -15.00 -8.25 9.23
CA THR A 77 -13.62 -8.70 8.98
C THR A 77 -12.71 -8.44 10.19
N ALA A 78 -12.80 -7.25 10.80
CA ALA A 78 -11.97 -6.90 11.96
C ALA A 78 -12.33 -7.69 13.22
N ALA A 79 -13.59 -8.09 13.37
CA ALA A 79 -14.06 -8.88 14.51
C ALA A 79 -13.79 -10.39 14.38
N ALA A 80 -13.52 -10.86 13.17
CA ALA A 80 -13.34 -12.29 12.91
C ALA A 80 -12.01 -12.82 13.43
N LYS A 81 -12.03 -13.93 14.14
CA LYS A 81 -10.80 -14.61 14.64
C LYS A 81 -9.90 -15.07 13.50
N GLU A 82 -10.51 -15.47 12.39
CA GLU A 82 -9.85 -15.91 11.16
C GLU A 82 -9.02 -14.80 10.49
N SER A 83 -9.31 -13.54 10.81
CA SER A 83 -8.58 -12.38 10.29
C SER A 83 -7.27 -12.10 11.04
N LYS A 84 -7.03 -12.77 12.17
CA LYS A 84 -5.76 -12.63 12.90
C LYS A 84 -4.59 -13.11 12.05
N ASP A 85 -3.48 -12.40 12.18
CA ASP A 85 -2.21 -12.72 11.50
C ASP A 85 -2.30 -12.76 9.96
N LYS A 86 -3.19 -11.95 9.39
CA LYS A 86 -3.35 -11.80 7.94
C LYS A 86 -2.72 -10.52 7.37
N GLY A 87 -2.00 -9.76 8.21
CA GLY A 87 -1.52 -8.43 7.87
C GLY A 87 -2.62 -7.38 7.93
N VAL A 88 -2.36 -6.22 7.32
CA VAL A 88 -3.36 -5.17 7.14
C VAL A 88 -4.22 -5.51 5.93
N LEU A 89 -5.51 -5.32 6.07
CA LEU A 89 -6.51 -5.72 5.09
C LEU A 89 -7.25 -4.50 4.53
N VAL A 90 -7.75 -4.62 3.31
CA VAL A 90 -8.69 -3.69 2.70
C VAL A 90 -10.00 -4.43 2.42
N ALA A 91 -11.11 -3.94 2.98
CA ALA A 91 -12.44 -4.52 2.78
C ALA A 91 -13.27 -3.61 1.87
N MET A 92 -13.44 -4.02 0.62
CA MET A 92 -14.17 -3.26 -0.39
C MET A 92 -14.97 -4.20 -1.29
N ASN A 93 -16.21 -3.80 -1.59
CA ASN A 93 -17.11 -4.54 -2.51
C ASN A 93 -17.21 -6.05 -2.20
N GLY A 94 -17.31 -6.40 -0.91
CA GLY A 94 -17.41 -7.78 -0.45
C GLY A 94 -16.10 -8.56 -0.45
N LEU A 95 -15.02 -8.03 -1.01
CA LEU A 95 -13.70 -8.66 -1.05
C LEU A 95 -12.85 -8.26 0.18
N ILE A 96 -12.00 -9.19 0.62
CA ILE A 96 -10.94 -8.96 1.60
C ILE A 96 -9.61 -9.05 0.85
N LEU A 97 -8.93 -7.92 0.72
CA LEU A 97 -7.67 -7.79 0.01
C LEU A 97 -6.52 -7.59 0.99
N GLY A 98 -5.38 -8.22 0.72
CA GLY A 98 -4.16 -7.97 1.50
C GLY A 98 -3.49 -6.66 1.07
N ALA A 99 -3.12 -5.82 2.02
CA ALA A 99 -2.53 -4.50 1.77
C ALA A 99 -1.34 -4.50 0.81
N GLN A 100 -0.58 -5.60 0.79
CA GLN A 100 0.63 -5.70 -0.03
C GLN A 100 0.35 -5.71 -1.54
N SER A 101 -0.80 -6.20 -1.97
CA SER A 101 -1.14 -6.38 -3.39
C SER A 101 -2.37 -5.60 -3.82
N THR A 102 -2.99 -4.87 -2.90
CA THR A 102 -4.16 -4.04 -3.17
C THR A 102 -3.78 -2.84 -4.04
N VAL A 103 -4.49 -2.66 -5.14
CA VAL A 103 -4.32 -1.53 -6.06
C VAL A 103 -5.69 -1.01 -6.50
N LYS A 104 -5.85 0.33 -6.59
CA LYS A 104 -7.02 0.97 -7.17
C LYS A 104 -6.92 0.91 -8.70
N MET A 105 -7.66 0.00 -9.32
CA MET A 105 -7.56 -0.31 -10.75
C MET A 105 -8.56 0.46 -11.61
N ASN A 106 -9.56 1.11 -11.01
CA ASN A 106 -10.59 1.86 -11.73
C ASN A 106 -10.89 3.16 -10.99
N THR A 107 -11.21 4.20 -11.72
CA THR A 107 -11.49 5.54 -11.17
C THR A 107 -12.92 5.71 -10.67
N VAL A 108 -13.87 4.86 -11.07
CA VAL A 108 -15.32 5.03 -10.87
C VAL A 108 -16.00 3.80 -10.27
N ASP A 109 -15.63 2.60 -10.73
CA ASP A 109 -16.30 1.35 -10.35
C ASP A 109 -16.23 1.07 -8.85
N VAL A 110 -17.29 0.51 -8.29
CA VAL A 110 -17.28 0.02 -6.90
C VAL A 110 -16.31 -1.16 -6.71
N GLN A 111 -16.09 -1.95 -7.75
CA GLN A 111 -15.08 -3.01 -7.79
C GLN A 111 -13.69 -2.49 -8.16
N THR A 112 -13.33 -1.32 -7.68
CA THR A 112 -12.10 -0.64 -8.08
C THR A 112 -10.85 -1.26 -7.48
N PHE A 113 -10.91 -1.75 -6.22
CA PHE A 113 -9.75 -2.34 -5.57
C PHE A 113 -9.61 -3.81 -5.96
N GLN A 114 -8.43 -4.14 -6.42
CA GLN A 114 -8.07 -5.48 -6.85
C GLN A 114 -6.67 -5.84 -6.35
N ALA A 115 -6.33 -7.11 -6.43
CA ALA A 115 -4.99 -7.63 -6.18
C ALA A 115 -4.54 -8.43 -7.42
N PRO A 116 -4.13 -7.73 -8.50
CA PRO A 116 -3.99 -8.34 -9.83
C PRO A 116 -2.93 -9.44 -9.92
N ASN A 117 -1.92 -9.42 -9.03
CA ASN A 117 -0.86 -10.44 -9.02
C ASN A 117 -1.15 -11.61 -8.06
N SER A 118 -2.07 -11.49 -7.11
CA SER A 118 -2.28 -12.50 -6.06
C SER A 118 -3.73 -12.93 -5.87
N GLY A 119 -4.69 -12.13 -6.35
CA GLY A 119 -6.10 -12.32 -6.04
C GLY A 119 -6.48 -11.83 -4.63
N ALA A 120 -7.77 -11.86 -4.32
CA ALA A 120 -8.29 -11.53 -3.00
C ALA A 120 -7.92 -12.64 -1.99
N LEU A 121 -7.62 -12.25 -0.75
CA LEU A 121 -7.37 -13.21 0.32
C LEU A 121 -8.65 -13.96 0.70
N GLY A 122 -9.80 -13.29 0.56
CA GLY A 122 -11.10 -13.84 0.91
C GLY A 122 -12.23 -12.89 0.56
N TYR A 123 -13.38 -13.16 1.15
CA TYR A 123 -14.58 -12.35 0.95
C TYR A 123 -15.49 -12.41 2.19
N VAL A 124 -16.43 -11.48 2.25
CA VAL A 124 -17.50 -11.47 3.27
C VAL A 124 -18.81 -11.83 2.61
N LEU A 125 -19.52 -12.79 3.16
CA LEU A 125 -20.85 -13.21 2.70
C LEU A 125 -21.75 -13.47 3.91
N ASN A 126 -22.92 -12.84 3.91
CA ASN A 126 -23.93 -13.00 4.98
C ASN A 126 -23.36 -12.79 6.40
N GLY A 127 -22.50 -11.77 6.56
CA GLY A 127 -21.89 -11.43 7.84
C GLY A 127 -20.83 -12.43 8.34
N LYS A 128 -20.28 -13.25 7.46
CA LYS A 128 -19.18 -14.19 7.75
C LYS A 128 -18.01 -13.97 6.80
N VAL A 129 -16.81 -14.17 7.32
CA VAL A 129 -15.58 -14.10 6.52
C VAL A 129 -15.20 -15.49 6.01
N PHE A 130 -14.69 -15.52 4.78
CA PHE A 130 -14.17 -16.72 4.13
C PHE A 130 -12.81 -16.39 3.54
N TYR A 131 -11.76 -17.06 3.99
CA TYR A 131 -10.41 -16.92 3.47
C TYR A 131 -10.06 -18.09 2.57
N ASN A 132 -9.57 -17.80 1.37
CA ASN A 132 -9.12 -18.78 0.38
C ASN A 132 -7.61 -18.91 0.37
N GLN A 133 -6.89 -17.88 0.84
CA GLN A 133 -5.44 -17.84 0.82
C GLN A 133 -4.87 -16.92 1.92
N VAL A 134 -3.57 -16.96 2.10
CA VAL A 134 -2.82 -16.09 3.02
C VAL A 134 -1.64 -15.46 2.30
N THR A 135 -1.19 -14.29 2.77
CA THR A 135 0.06 -13.72 2.29
C THR A 135 1.25 -14.48 2.88
N LEU A 136 2.23 -14.80 2.03
CA LEU A 136 3.49 -15.45 2.45
C LEU A 136 4.60 -14.45 2.76
N LYS A 137 4.42 -13.19 2.39
CA LYS A 137 5.43 -12.16 2.61
C LYS A 137 5.33 -11.59 4.02
N LYS A 138 6.48 -11.23 4.58
CA LYS A 138 6.57 -10.66 5.94
C LYS A 138 5.75 -9.38 6.05
N HIS A 139 4.99 -9.28 7.12
CA HIS A 139 4.14 -8.13 7.42
C HIS A 139 4.04 -7.92 8.93
N THR A 140 3.48 -6.84 9.36
CA THR A 140 3.15 -6.49 10.75
C THR A 140 4.25 -6.90 11.75
N THR A 141 4.02 -7.90 12.58
CA THR A 141 4.98 -8.37 13.61
C THR A 141 6.27 -8.93 13.03
N GLN A 142 6.26 -9.41 11.78
CA GLN A 142 7.42 -9.96 11.09
C GLN A 142 8.20 -8.90 10.30
N SER A 143 7.63 -7.69 10.15
CA SER A 143 8.27 -6.58 9.44
C SER A 143 9.41 -5.99 10.28
N VAL A 144 10.51 -5.64 9.61
CA VAL A 144 11.68 -5.00 10.23
C VAL A 144 11.51 -3.50 10.47
N PHE A 145 10.50 -2.88 9.83
CA PHE A 145 10.31 -1.43 9.90
C PHE A 145 9.64 -1.04 11.23
N ASP A 146 10.25 -0.11 11.95
CA ASP A 146 9.71 0.49 13.17
C ASP A 146 9.72 2.02 13.03
N VAL A 147 8.55 2.62 13.24
CA VAL A 147 8.35 4.06 13.16
C VAL A 147 8.09 4.72 14.53
N THR A 148 8.21 3.95 15.60
CA THR A 148 7.87 4.41 16.97
C THR A 148 8.61 5.70 17.35
N HIS A 149 9.89 5.79 17.00
CA HIS A 149 10.77 6.92 17.34
C HIS A 149 10.91 7.95 16.22
N LEU A 150 10.24 7.75 15.07
CA LEU A 150 10.35 8.67 13.95
C LEU A 150 9.40 9.86 14.12
N ASN A 151 9.90 11.05 13.85
CA ASN A 151 9.11 12.28 13.77
C ASN A 151 8.87 12.76 12.34
N ALA A 152 9.64 12.23 11.38
CA ALA A 152 9.49 12.48 9.96
C ALA A 152 9.95 11.26 9.16
N LEU A 153 9.43 11.10 7.95
CA LEU A 153 9.91 10.13 6.99
C LEU A 153 10.96 10.76 6.06
N PRO A 154 11.88 9.95 5.50
CA PRO A 154 12.82 10.45 4.51
C PRO A 154 12.08 10.87 3.23
N LYS A 155 12.55 11.94 2.61
CA LYS A 155 12.00 12.41 1.34
C LYS A 155 12.35 11.42 0.23
N VAL A 156 11.33 10.82 -0.38
CA VAL A 156 11.45 9.86 -1.50
C VAL A 156 10.66 10.38 -2.69
N GLY A 157 11.23 10.32 -3.88
CA GLY A 157 10.57 10.71 -5.13
C GLY A 157 10.25 9.51 -6.01
N ILE A 158 9.20 9.63 -6.81
CA ILE A 158 8.84 8.64 -7.83
C ILE A 158 9.08 9.25 -9.20
N VAL A 159 9.86 8.55 -10.02
CA VAL A 159 10.08 8.89 -11.43
C VAL A 159 9.29 7.92 -12.28
N TYR A 160 8.21 8.41 -12.87
CA TYR A 160 7.38 7.62 -13.78
C TYR A 160 7.94 7.72 -15.20
N SER A 161 8.59 6.66 -15.66
CA SER A 161 9.35 6.65 -16.91
C SER A 161 8.46 6.55 -18.16
N TYR A 162 8.89 7.19 -19.25
CA TYR A 162 8.19 7.23 -20.53
C TYR A 162 9.22 7.41 -21.68
N SER A 163 8.77 7.32 -22.95
CA SER A 163 9.60 7.61 -24.11
C SER A 163 10.13 9.05 -24.06
N ASN A 164 11.39 9.25 -24.38
CA ASN A 164 12.06 10.56 -24.34
C ASN A 164 12.11 11.23 -22.95
N ILE A 165 12.05 10.46 -21.87
CA ILE A 165 12.32 11.01 -20.55
C ILE A 165 13.74 11.57 -20.49
N GLU A 166 13.89 12.77 -19.94
CA GLU A 166 15.17 13.47 -19.84
C GLU A 166 15.66 13.54 -18.39
N ALA A 167 16.96 13.80 -18.22
CA ALA A 167 17.61 13.85 -16.92
C ALA A 167 17.07 14.96 -16.00
N ASP A 168 16.49 16.02 -16.55
CA ASP A 168 15.88 17.11 -15.82
C ASP A 168 14.69 16.70 -14.94
N MET A 169 14.04 15.58 -15.26
CA MET A 169 13.02 14.98 -14.39
C MET A 169 13.60 14.38 -13.10
N VAL A 170 14.88 14.06 -13.06
CA VAL A 170 15.56 13.40 -11.93
C VAL A 170 16.55 14.32 -11.22
N THR A 171 17.28 15.15 -11.97
CA THR A 171 18.34 16.02 -11.46
C THR A 171 17.92 16.89 -10.27
N PRO A 172 16.72 17.50 -10.23
CA PRO A 172 16.29 18.26 -9.07
C PRO A 172 16.22 17.45 -7.77
N MET A 173 15.98 16.15 -7.85
CA MET A 173 15.93 15.28 -6.66
C MET A 173 17.29 15.18 -5.97
N LEU A 174 18.40 15.18 -6.74
CA LEU A 174 19.75 15.11 -6.21
C LEU A 174 20.10 16.33 -5.34
N ASN A 175 19.53 17.49 -5.68
CA ASN A 175 19.85 18.77 -5.06
C ASN A 175 18.83 19.20 -3.97
N ASN A 176 17.67 18.55 -3.90
CA ASN A 176 16.56 18.94 -3.01
C ASN A 176 16.37 17.99 -1.81
N GLY A 177 17.44 17.31 -1.38
CA GLY A 177 17.47 16.55 -0.14
C GLY A 177 16.72 15.21 -0.17
N TYR A 178 16.42 14.68 -1.35
CA TYR A 178 15.84 13.33 -1.47
C TYR A 178 16.81 12.27 -0.95
N LYS A 179 16.27 11.28 -0.24
CA LYS A 179 17.01 10.13 0.29
C LYS A 179 16.75 8.86 -0.50
N GLY A 180 15.72 8.87 -1.33
CA GLY A 180 15.36 7.75 -2.20
C GLY A 180 14.68 8.21 -3.49
N ILE A 181 14.89 7.43 -4.54
CA ILE A 181 14.22 7.56 -5.84
C ILE A 181 13.66 6.21 -6.22
N ILE A 182 12.35 6.14 -6.44
CA ILE A 182 11.70 4.97 -7.02
C ILE A 182 11.58 5.22 -8.52
N HIS A 183 12.26 4.43 -9.32
CA HIS A 183 12.16 4.49 -10.76
C HIS A 183 11.08 3.50 -11.24
N ALA A 184 9.89 4.00 -11.56
CA ALA A 184 8.82 3.24 -12.20
C ALA A 184 9.09 3.15 -13.71
N GLY A 185 9.88 2.16 -14.11
CA GLY A 185 10.36 1.98 -15.48
C GLY A 185 9.31 1.44 -16.44
N VAL A 186 9.59 1.51 -17.72
CA VAL A 186 8.77 0.89 -18.76
C VAL A 186 8.96 -0.63 -18.77
N GLY A 187 7.95 -1.37 -19.27
CA GLY A 187 8.00 -2.83 -19.30
C GLY A 187 8.33 -3.41 -17.93
N ASN A 188 9.30 -4.29 -17.83
CA ASN A 188 9.73 -4.92 -16.58
C ASN A 188 10.72 -4.09 -15.73
N GLY A 189 10.62 -2.77 -15.80
CA GLY A 189 11.44 -1.84 -15.04
C GLY A 189 12.67 -1.31 -15.79
N ASN A 190 12.63 -1.25 -17.13
CA ASN A 190 13.72 -0.77 -17.94
C ASN A 190 13.97 0.73 -17.71
N ILE A 191 15.28 1.09 -17.68
CA ILE A 191 15.75 2.46 -17.47
C ILE A 191 16.15 3.04 -18.82
N HIS A 192 15.60 4.22 -19.15
CA HIS A 192 15.97 4.94 -20.37
C HIS A 192 17.42 5.43 -20.29
N GLN A 193 18.14 5.37 -21.42
CA GLN A 193 19.55 5.77 -21.51
C GLN A 193 19.82 7.20 -21.01
N ASN A 194 18.91 8.14 -21.24
CA ASN A 194 19.07 9.55 -20.84
C ASN A 194 19.08 9.75 -19.32
N ILE A 195 18.39 8.89 -18.54
CA ILE A 195 18.32 9.02 -17.09
C ILE A 195 19.26 8.06 -16.35
N PHE A 196 19.83 7.09 -17.04
CA PHE A 196 20.74 6.11 -16.41
C PHE A 196 21.95 6.78 -15.73
N PRO A 197 22.66 7.76 -16.36
CA PRO A 197 23.78 8.44 -15.74
C PRO A 197 23.40 9.20 -14.46
N VAL A 198 22.26 9.92 -14.46
CA VAL A 198 21.82 10.70 -13.30
C VAL A 198 21.35 9.80 -12.15
N LEU A 199 20.75 8.63 -12.42
CA LEU A 199 20.43 7.65 -11.39
C LEU A 199 21.70 7.01 -10.80
N THR A 200 22.73 6.83 -11.62
CA THR A 200 24.05 6.35 -11.17
C THR A 200 24.71 7.37 -10.25
N ASP A 201 24.68 8.66 -10.62
CA ASP A 201 25.19 9.77 -9.79
C ASP A 201 24.42 9.87 -8.46
N ALA A 202 23.08 9.73 -8.50
CA ALA A 202 22.25 9.66 -7.30
C ALA A 202 22.74 8.58 -6.32
N ARG A 203 23.01 7.38 -6.82
CA ARG A 203 23.52 6.26 -6.02
C ARG A 203 24.91 6.57 -5.45
N GLN A 204 25.81 7.17 -6.21
CA GLN A 204 27.14 7.56 -5.74
C GLN A 204 27.06 8.62 -4.62
N LYS A 205 26.04 9.49 -4.66
CA LYS A 205 25.75 10.49 -3.62
C LYS A 205 24.99 9.90 -2.40
N GLY A 206 24.81 8.58 -2.34
CA GLY A 206 24.15 7.91 -1.22
C GLY A 206 22.63 7.99 -1.24
N ILE A 207 22.01 8.39 -2.36
CA ILE A 207 20.56 8.35 -2.55
C ILE A 207 20.18 6.92 -2.96
N LEU A 208 19.25 6.30 -2.23
CA LEU A 208 18.77 4.96 -2.56
C LEU A 208 17.97 4.99 -3.87
N VAL A 209 18.38 4.21 -4.86
CA VAL A 209 17.62 4.04 -6.12
C VAL A 209 17.00 2.66 -6.16
N VAL A 210 15.66 2.61 -6.21
CA VAL A 210 14.88 1.39 -6.30
C VAL A 210 14.24 1.28 -7.67
N ARG A 211 14.50 0.19 -8.37
CA ARG A 211 13.82 -0.14 -9.63
C ARG A 211 12.45 -0.75 -9.36
N SER A 212 11.46 -0.23 -10.05
CA SER A 212 10.09 -0.71 -10.09
C SER A 212 9.59 -0.65 -11.54
N SER A 213 8.36 -0.98 -11.77
CA SER A 213 7.70 -0.85 -13.06
C SER A 213 6.45 0.02 -12.95
N ARG A 214 6.14 0.78 -14.02
CA ARG A 214 4.84 1.43 -14.20
C ARG A 214 3.73 0.46 -14.63
N VAL A 215 4.13 -0.75 -15.03
CA VAL A 215 3.17 -1.81 -15.39
C VAL A 215 2.65 -2.44 -14.11
N PRO A 216 1.32 -2.53 -13.91
CA PRO A 216 0.72 -2.92 -12.63
C PRO A 216 0.89 -4.41 -12.30
N THR A 217 1.25 -5.25 -13.27
CA THR A 217 1.38 -6.70 -13.11
C THR A 217 2.70 -7.21 -13.65
N GLY A 218 3.14 -8.36 -13.13
CA GLY A 218 4.38 -9.00 -13.53
C GLY A 218 5.59 -8.57 -12.69
N PRO A 219 6.71 -9.29 -12.82
CA PRO A 219 7.92 -9.02 -12.06
C PRO A 219 8.76 -7.89 -12.67
N THR A 220 9.46 -7.15 -11.82
CA THR A 220 10.59 -6.31 -12.24
C THR A 220 11.82 -7.17 -12.36
N LEU A 221 12.42 -7.23 -13.55
CA LEU A 221 13.56 -8.09 -13.86
C LEU A 221 14.89 -7.31 -13.89
N SER A 222 15.99 -8.03 -13.70
CA SER A 222 17.33 -7.47 -13.92
C SER A 222 17.59 -7.25 -15.41
N LEU A 223 18.30 -6.14 -15.74
CA LEU A 223 18.73 -5.85 -17.13
C LEU A 223 19.66 -6.94 -17.71
N ILE A 224 20.26 -7.78 -16.86
CA ILE A 224 21.16 -8.86 -17.29
C ILE A 224 20.41 -10.01 -17.99
N HIS A 225 19.09 -10.03 -17.89
CA HIS A 225 18.26 -11.09 -18.48
C HIS A 225 17.45 -10.64 -19.70
N ILE A 226 17.84 -9.52 -20.33
CA ILE A 226 17.27 -9.03 -21.60
C ILE A 226 18.31 -9.18 -22.69
#